data_385714ff5f9a6e403a1c27b9d7820083
#
_entry.id   385714ff5f9a6e403a1c27b9d7820083
#
_cell.length_a   1.000
_cell.length_b   1.000
_cell.length_c   1.000
_cell.angle_alpha   90.00
_cell.angle_beta   90.00
_cell.angle_gamma   90.00
#
_symmetry.space_group_name_H-M   'P 1'
#
loop_
_entity.id
_entity.type
_entity.pdbx_description
1 polymer ?
#
loop_
_entity_poly.entity_id
_entity_poly.type
_entity_poly.pdbx_seq_one_letter_code
_entity_poly.pdbx_strand_id
1 'polypeptide(L)'
;MADDISTQLQEHREAIDAIDSRFVSLLNERVQKDGGYNEAQVLEKIVRFNNGPLTDNSLQSIYRTLMLAGLAPSARATDPELVDALDREIVELLNLRVRHAGKIGRIKHARGADYYDPTREAIVMSKITALNKGPSSDATLRAVYREVISSSISLEKKLLIAYLGPEATYTHQAAILNFGVSLDYRAMKTIPDVFAEVEGGRADYGVIPIENSTEGAVFHSMDMLVESPLQICSQVYLPIEHCLIARVGLSGVTEIRSKDQALGQCREWLQANLPGVPTMDVVSTAEAVRMAGQLDGVAAVASVLSAQHYGVPVQVSGIQDRNDNVTRFLVVGKTRARPLGGGRDKTSLVLSLKDEPGALERMLRPFGSRGINLSKIESRPSRKKAWDYLFFVDFIGHYEDPVVRDALDELSGHCEFVKWLGSYPNVNSDERGGA
;
A
#
# COMPACT_ATOMS: atom_id res chain seq x y z
N MET A 1 12.81 17.24 -32.22
CA MET A 1 13.13 16.08 -31.33
C MET A 1 12.45 16.14 -29.96
N ALA A 2 12.52 17.25 -29.19
CA ALA A 2 11.83 17.32 -27.89
C ALA A 2 10.29 17.36 -28.04
N ASP A 3 9.77 18.10 -28.99
CA ASP A 3 8.34 18.21 -29.29
C ASP A 3 7.75 16.91 -29.82
N ASP A 4 8.49 16.19 -30.67
CA ASP A 4 8.09 14.88 -31.23
C ASP A 4 7.92 13.81 -30.13
N ILE A 5 8.83 13.77 -29.15
CA ILE A 5 8.74 12.84 -28.02
C ILE A 5 7.60 13.21 -27.06
N SER A 6 7.35 14.50 -26.84
CA SER A 6 6.21 14.94 -26.03
C SER A 6 4.89 14.51 -26.67
N THR A 7 4.79 14.63 -27.99
CA THR A 7 3.63 14.21 -28.79
C THR A 7 3.44 12.68 -28.71
N GLN A 8 4.49 11.88 -28.89
CA GLN A 8 4.41 10.42 -28.76
C GLN A 8 3.98 9.97 -27.36
N LEU A 9 4.50 10.61 -26.30
CA LEU A 9 4.07 10.32 -24.93
C LEU A 9 2.59 10.64 -24.72
N GLN A 10 2.13 11.74 -25.30
CA GLN A 10 0.73 12.16 -25.18
C GLN A 10 -0.21 11.22 -25.95
N GLU A 11 0.12 10.81 -27.16
CA GLU A 11 -0.64 9.84 -27.94
C GLU A 11 -0.83 8.52 -27.20
N HIS A 12 0.26 7.99 -26.59
CA HIS A 12 0.15 6.74 -25.82
C HIS A 12 -0.65 6.90 -24.53
N ARG A 13 -0.63 8.08 -23.90
CA ARG A 13 -1.46 8.37 -22.72
C ARG A 13 -2.95 8.45 -23.08
N GLU A 14 -3.28 9.10 -24.18
CA GLU A 14 -4.66 9.19 -24.68
C GLU A 14 -5.21 7.82 -25.08
N ALA A 15 -4.38 6.98 -25.71
CA ALA A 15 -4.75 5.59 -26.00
C ALA A 15 -5.01 4.80 -24.71
N ILE A 16 -4.18 4.95 -23.66
CA ILE A 16 -4.43 4.31 -22.35
C ILE A 16 -5.71 4.84 -21.72
N ASP A 17 -5.96 6.14 -21.74
CA ASP A 17 -7.18 6.75 -21.17
C ASP A 17 -8.46 6.21 -21.87
N ALA A 18 -8.42 6.00 -23.18
CA ALA A 18 -9.52 5.38 -23.93
C ALA A 18 -9.72 3.90 -23.57
N ILE A 19 -8.64 3.14 -23.47
CA ILE A 19 -8.65 1.73 -23.04
C ILE A 19 -9.19 1.63 -21.62
N ASP A 20 -8.72 2.46 -20.69
CA ASP A 20 -9.14 2.46 -19.30
C ASP A 20 -10.64 2.75 -19.16
N SER A 21 -11.18 3.67 -19.96
CA SER A 21 -12.63 3.96 -19.98
C SER A 21 -13.46 2.73 -20.41
N ARG A 22 -13.05 2.04 -21.47
CA ARG A 22 -13.74 0.83 -21.94
C ARG A 22 -13.58 -0.33 -20.95
N PHE A 23 -12.40 -0.48 -20.38
CA PHE A 23 -12.10 -1.53 -19.40
C PHE A 23 -12.94 -1.40 -18.12
N VAL A 24 -13.09 -0.19 -17.57
CA VAL A 24 -13.97 0.05 -16.40
C VAL A 24 -15.42 -0.30 -16.74
N SER A 25 -15.90 0.04 -17.94
CA SER A 25 -17.25 -0.33 -18.38
C SER A 25 -17.43 -1.84 -18.43
N LEU A 26 -16.46 -2.56 -19.02
CA LEU A 26 -16.50 -4.03 -19.12
C LEU A 26 -16.42 -4.72 -17.76
N LEU A 27 -15.58 -4.20 -16.84
CA LEU A 27 -15.54 -4.75 -15.48
C LEU A 27 -16.89 -4.63 -14.78
N ASN A 28 -17.56 -3.49 -14.90
CA ASN A 28 -18.89 -3.29 -14.33
C ASN A 28 -19.94 -4.20 -14.98
N GLU A 29 -19.87 -4.40 -16.30
CA GLU A 29 -20.74 -5.32 -17.01
C GLU A 29 -20.47 -6.77 -16.61
N ARG A 30 -19.21 -7.17 -16.52
CA ARG A 30 -18.75 -8.49 -16.11
C ARG A 30 -19.26 -8.86 -14.71
N VAL A 31 -19.17 -7.92 -13.75
CA VAL A 31 -19.66 -8.10 -12.38
C VAL A 31 -21.17 -8.31 -12.35
N GLN A 32 -21.95 -7.60 -13.17
CA GLN A 32 -23.41 -7.78 -13.26
C GLN A 32 -23.82 -9.16 -13.81
N LYS A 33 -22.95 -9.80 -14.57
CA LYS A 33 -23.22 -11.08 -15.25
C LYS A 33 -22.61 -12.28 -14.54
N ASP A 34 -21.92 -12.09 -13.42
CA ASP A 34 -21.28 -13.19 -12.70
C ASP A 34 -22.30 -14.07 -11.97
N GLY A 35 -22.32 -15.34 -12.27
CA GLY A 35 -23.28 -16.33 -11.83
C GLY A 35 -22.64 -17.59 -11.22
N GLY A 36 -21.60 -17.43 -10.36
CA GLY A 36 -21.09 -18.56 -9.57
C GLY A 36 -20.13 -19.49 -10.30
N TYR A 37 -19.23 -18.94 -11.11
CA TYR A 37 -18.16 -19.71 -11.75
C TYR A 37 -17.11 -20.20 -10.72
N ASN A 38 -16.57 -21.39 -10.99
CA ASN A 38 -15.43 -21.91 -10.25
C ASN A 38 -14.18 -21.08 -10.63
N GLU A 39 -13.51 -20.52 -9.62
CA GLU A 39 -12.31 -19.70 -9.79
C GLU A 39 -11.27 -20.36 -10.70
N ALA A 40 -10.96 -21.63 -10.47
CA ALA A 40 -9.97 -22.37 -11.25
C ALA A 40 -10.32 -22.43 -12.75
N GLN A 41 -11.61 -22.62 -13.08
CA GLN A 41 -12.08 -22.67 -14.46
C GLN A 41 -11.95 -21.30 -15.15
N VAL A 42 -12.28 -20.21 -14.44
CA VAL A 42 -12.11 -18.86 -14.96
C VAL A 42 -10.65 -18.59 -15.24
N LEU A 43 -9.77 -18.88 -14.27
CA LEU A 43 -8.33 -18.63 -14.40
C LEU A 43 -7.68 -19.46 -15.54
N GLU A 44 -8.09 -20.70 -15.74
CA GLU A 44 -7.64 -21.50 -16.87
C GLU A 44 -8.10 -20.91 -18.21
N LYS A 45 -9.34 -20.44 -18.28
CA LYS A 45 -9.94 -19.88 -19.50
C LYS A 45 -9.28 -18.57 -19.92
N ILE A 46 -9.05 -17.63 -19.00
CA ILE A 46 -8.40 -16.35 -19.33
C ILE A 46 -6.98 -16.53 -19.83
N VAL A 47 -6.24 -17.54 -19.33
CA VAL A 47 -4.92 -17.89 -19.84
C VAL A 47 -4.99 -18.33 -21.32
N ARG A 48 -6.02 -19.08 -21.72
CA ARG A 48 -6.23 -19.46 -23.12
C ARG A 48 -6.55 -18.27 -24.04
N PHE A 49 -7.13 -17.20 -23.50
CA PHE A 49 -7.39 -15.96 -24.26
C PHE A 49 -6.15 -15.06 -24.37
N ASN A 50 -5.10 -15.36 -23.58
CA ASN A 50 -3.91 -14.53 -23.51
C ASN A 50 -3.01 -14.70 -24.73
N ASN A 51 -3.02 -13.71 -25.61
CA ASN A 51 -2.15 -13.65 -26.80
C ASN A 51 -1.22 -12.41 -26.77
N GLY A 52 -1.00 -11.86 -25.59
CA GLY A 52 -0.32 -10.57 -25.44
C GLY A 52 0.91 -10.61 -24.55
N PRO A 53 1.46 -9.45 -24.21
CA PRO A 53 2.67 -9.33 -23.42
C PRO A 53 2.49 -9.65 -21.92
N LEU A 54 1.24 -9.62 -21.40
CA LEU A 54 1.00 -9.99 -19.99
C LEU A 54 1.38 -11.44 -19.76
N THR A 55 2.04 -11.71 -18.64
CA THR A 55 2.27 -13.10 -18.21
C THR A 55 0.96 -13.72 -17.72
N ASP A 56 0.84 -15.03 -17.81
CA ASP A 56 -0.34 -15.75 -17.32
C ASP A 56 -0.54 -15.52 -15.81
N ASN A 57 0.55 -15.46 -15.05
CA ASN A 57 0.51 -15.16 -13.61
C ASN A 57 -0.05 -13.76 -13.33
N SER A 58 0.39 -12.75 -14.07
CA SER A 58 -0.11 -11.38 -13.92
C SER A 58 -1.60 -11.30 -14.25
N LEU A 59 -2.02 -11.96 -15.33
CA LEU A 59 -3.42 -12.01 -15.73
C LEU A 59 -4.29 -12.72 -14.69
N GLN A 60 -3.81 -13.86 -14.18
CA GLN A 60 -4.49 -14.57 -13.09
C GLN A 60 -4.60 -13.72 -11.81
N SER A 61 -3.57 -12.95 -11.44
CA SER A 61 -3.61 -12.04 -10.29
C SER A 61 -4.65 -10.94 -10.46
N ILE A 62 -4.73 -10.32 -11.63
CA ILE A 62 -5.76 -9.31 -11.96
C ILE A 62 -7.17 -9.92 -11.78
N TYR A 63 -7.39 -11.11 -12.32
CA TYR A 63 -8.70 -11.77 -12.24
C TYR A 63 -9.03 -12.29 -10.83
N ARG A 64 -8.06 -12.79 -10.06
CA ARG A 64 -8.29 -13.11 -8.64
C ARG A 64 -8.73 -11.89 -7.86
N THR A 65 -8.06 -10.76 -8.07
CA THR A 65 -8.45 -9.50 -7.43
C THR A 65 -9.85 -9.07 -7.83
N LEU A 66 -10.20 -9.20 -9.10
CA LEU A 66 -11.55 -8.92 -9.59
C LEU A 66 -12.60 -9.82 -8.91
N MET A 67 -12.35 -11.12 -8.80
CA MET A 67 -13.27 -12.08 -8.19
C MET A 67 -13.42 -11.90 -6.68
N LEU A 68 -12.32 -11.61 -5.96
CA LEU A 68 -12.34 -11.41 -4.50
C LEU A 68 -13.08 -10.13 -4.09
N ALA A 69 -13.01 -9.09 -4.91
CA ALA A 69 -13.46 -7.77 -4.54
C ALA A 69 -14.92 -7.45 -4.89
N GLY A 70 -15.67 -8.36 -5.51
CA GLY A 70 -16.96 -7.94 -6.08
C GLY A 70 -18.11 -8.91 -6.13
N LEU A 71 -17.98 -10.15 -5.70
CA LEU A 71 -18.95 -11.16 -6.08
C LEU A 71 -19.62 -11.84 -4.88
N ALA A 72 -20.66 -11.18 -4.34
CA ALA A 72 -21.72 -11.99 -3.75
C ALA A 72 -22.39 -12.79 -4.91
N PRO A 73 -22.45 -14.13 -4.84
CA PRO A 73 -23.03 -14.93 -5.88
C PRO A 73 -24.51 -14.53 -6.06
N SER A 74 -24.83 -13.85 -7.14
CA SER A 74 -26.22 -13.67 -7.54
C SER A 74 -26.74 -15.02 -8.05
N ALA A 75 -27.81 -15.50 -7.47
CA ALA A 75 -28.35 -16.84 -7.69
C ALA A 75 -29.01 -17.05 -9.08
N ARG A 76 -28.63 -16.32 -10.11
CA ARG A 76 -29.16 -16.46 -11.47
C ARG A 76 -28.06 -16.81 -12.45
N ALA A 77 -28.23 -17.96 -13.11
CA ALA A 77 -27.40 -18.39 -14.23
C ALA A 77 -27.33 -17.30 -15.29
N THR A 78 -26.16 -16.80 -15.55
CA THR A 78 -25.85 -15.87 -16.63
C THR A 78 -25.46 -16.66 -17.86
N ASP A 79 -25.58 -16.02 -19.00
CA ASP A 79 -25.19 -16.56 -20.30
C ASP A 79 -23.67 -16.77 -20.33
N PRO A 80 -23.16 -18.04 -20.31
CA PRO A 80 -21.72 -18.31 -20.29
C PRO A 80 -20.99 -17.76 -21.52
N GLU A 81 -21.65 -17.71 -22.68
CA GLU A 81 -21.06 -17.23 -23.92
C GLU A 81 -20.82 -15.73 -23.84
N LEU A 82 -21.75 -14.98 -23.23
CA LEU A 82 -21.59 -13.55 -23.01
C LEU A 82 -20.44 -13.25 -22.05
N VAL A 83 -20.32 -13.99 -20.94
CA VAL A 83 -19.21 -13.83 -19.98
C VAL A 83 -17.88 -14.12 -20.65
N ASP A 84 -17.81 -15.15 -21.50
CA ASP A 84 -16.60 -15.49 -22.25
C ASP A 84 -16.21 -14.39 -23.26
N ALA A 85 -17.19 -13.77 -23.87
CA ALA A 85 -16.96 -12.64 -24.78
C ALA A 85 -16.41 -11.43 -24.02
N LEU A 86 -16.97 -11.12 -22.83
CA LEU A 86 -16.50 -10.04 -21.97
C LEU A 86 -15.06 -10.32 -21.46
N ASP A 87 -14.79 -11.53 -20.98
CA ASP A 87 -13.46 -11.91 -20.48
C ASP A 87 -12.41 -11.84 -21.61
N ARG A 88 -12.76 -12.22 -22.82
CA ARG A 88 -11.87 -12.09 -23.99
C ARG A 88 -11.54 -10.63 -24.29
N GLU A 89 -12.56 -9.77 -24.37
CA GLU A 89 -12.36 -8.34 -24.62
C GLU A 89 -11.53 -7.68 -23.49
N ILE A 90 -11.78 -8.03 -22.23
CA ILE A 90 -11.00 -7.59 -21.06
C ILE A 90 -9.51 -7.96 -21.23
N VAL A 91 -9.21 -9.22 -21.56
CA VAL A 91 -7.83 -9.69 -21.76
C VAL A 91 -7.14 -8.96 -22.91
N GLU A 92 -7.85 -8.73 -24.03
CA GLU A 92 -7.33 -7.97 -25.17
C GLU A 92 -7.00 -6.52 -24.80
N LEU A 93 -7.90 -5.84 -24.09
CA LEU A 93 -7.67 -4.47 -23.64
C LEU A 93 -6.52 -4.36 -22.65
N LEU A 94 -6.39 -5.28 -21.70
CA LEU A 94 -5.27 -5.35 -20.76
C LEU A 94 -3.93 -5.46 -21.49
N ASN A 95 -3.84 -6.38 -22.47
CA ASN A 95 -2.65 -6.54 -23.27
C ASN A 95 -2.32 -5.31 -24.13
N LEU A 96 -3.36 -4.65 -24.69
CA LEU A 96 -3.17 -3.43 -25.45
C LEU A 96 -2.67 -2.28 -24.55
N ARG A 97 -3.27 -2.13 -23.37
CA ARG A 97 -2.86 -1.14 -22.37
C ARG A 97 -1.39 -1.30 -21.98
N VAL A 98 -0.98 -2.52 -21.69
CA VAL A 98 0.40 -2.84 -21.30
C VAL A 98 1.40 -2.57 -22.45
N ARG A 99 1.02 -2.81 -23.71
CA ARG A 99 1.86 -2.42 -24.86
C ARG A 99 2.09 -0.90 -24.91
N HIS A 100 1.05 -0.10 -24.67
CA HIS A 100 1.18 1.36 -24.61
C HIS A 100 2.01 1.80 -23.40
N ALA A 101 1.79 1.21 -22.21
CA ALA A 101 2.58 1.49 -21.01
C ALA A 101 4.07 1.20 -21.26
N GLY A 102 4.42 0.06 -21.82
CA GLY A 102 5.81 -0.30 -22.15
C GLY A 102 6.47 0.63 -23.17
N LYS A 103 5.70 1.22 -24.11
CA LYS A 103 6.23 2.26 -25.00
C LYS A 103 6.56 3.54 -24.23
N ILE A 104 5.66 3.98 -23.33
CA ILE A 104 5.89 5.12 -22.44
C ILE A 104 7.13 4.87 -21.57
N GLY A 105 7.25 3.67 -20.98
CA GLY A 105 8.39 3.26 -20.16
C GLY A 105 9.70 3.43 -20.91
N ARG A 106 9.84 2.82 -22.10
CA ARG A 106 11.04 2.94 -22.93
C ARG A 106 11.43 4.40 -23.22
N ILE A 107 10.46 5.24 -23.55
CA ILE A 107 10.71 6.67 -23.81
C ILE A 107 11.21 7.38 -22.55
N LYS A 108 10.62 7.08 -21.38
CA LYS A 108 11.02 7.67 -20.10
C LYS A 108 12.41 7.22 -19.66
N HIS A 109 12.72 5.92 -19.79
CA HIS A 109 14.02 5.36 -19.37
C HIS A 109 15.18 5.87 -20.21
N ALA A 110 14.98 6.07 -21.50
CA ALA A 110 15.98 6.73 -22.36
C ALA A 110 16.37 8.13 -21.85
N ARG A 111 15.60 8.69 -20.92
CA ARG A 111 15.82 9.99 -20.27
C ARG A 111 16.19 9.89 -18.79
N GLY A 112 16.46 8.70 -18.27
CA GLY A 112 16.81 8.47 -16.88
C GLY A 112 15.65 8.65 -15.88
N ALA A 113 14.38 8.56 -16.32
CA ALA A 113 13.25 8.64 -15.43
C ALA A 113 13.00 7.28 -14.73
N ASP A 114 12.48 7.36 -13.50
CA ASP A 114 12.17 6.20 -12.68
C ASP A 114 11.00 5.37 -13.24
N TYR A 115 11.01 4.06 -12.92
CA TYR A 115 9.98 3.10 -13.32
C TYR A 115 8.68 3.29 -12.56
N TYR A 116 8.78 3.53 -11.25
CA TYR A 116 7.64 3.82 -10.38
C TYR A 116 7.47 5.33 -10.21
N ASP A 117 6.27 5.83 -10.46
CA ASP A 117 5.90 7.24 -10.36
C ASP A 117 4.60 7.34 -9.53
N PRO A 118 4.71 7.56 -8.20
CA PRO A 118 3.55 7.59 -7.31
C PRO A 118 2.55 8.69 -7.66
N THR A 119 3.02 9.82 -8.19
CA THR A 119 2.16 10.92 -8.66
C THR A 119 1.32 10.47 -9.85
N ARG A 120 1.95 9.79 -10.83
CA ARG A 120 1.21 9.28 -12.00
C ARG A 120 0.22 8.20 -11.61
N GLU A 121 0.58 7.32 -10.69
CA GLU A 121 -0.34 6.30 -10.16
C GLU A 121 -1.56 6.95 -9.50
N ALA A 122 -1.36 7.94 -8.64
CA ALA A 122 -2.46 8.68 -7.99
C ALA A 122 -3.39 9.35 -9.01
N ILE A 123 -2.83 9.93 -10.10
CA ILE A 123 -3.63 10.49 -11.20
C ILE A 123 -4.47 9.41 -11.89
N VAL A 124 -3.88 8.26 -12.20
CA VAL A 124 -4.61 7.15 -12.84
C VAL A 124 -5.72 6.66 -11.93
N MET A 125 -5.44 6.39 -10.66
CA MET A 125 -6.45 5.94 -9.69
C MET A 125 -7.61 6.94 -9.55
N SER A 126 -7.33 8.24 -9.51
CA SER A 126 -8.36 9.28 -9.47
C SER A 126 -9.23 9.29 -10.74
N LYS A 127 -8.63 9.10 -11.92
CA LYS A 127 -9.39 8.99 -13.18
C LYS A 127 -10.29 7.76 -13.20
N ILE A 128 -9.78 6.60 -12.76
CA ILE A 128 -10.53 5.35 -12.76
C ILE A 128 -11.77 5.43 -11.87
N THR A 129 -11.62 5.98 -10.65
CA THR A 129 -12.78 6.18 -9.77
C THR A 129 -13.79 7.19 -10.35
N ALA A 130 -13.33 8.24 -11.03
CA ALA A 130 -14.22 9.19 -11.71
C ALA A 130 -14.99 8.56 -12.90
N LEU A 131 -14.42 7.54 -13.55
CA LEU A 131 -15.08 6.80 -14.65
C LEU A 131 -16.08 5.75 -14.13
N ASN A 132 -16.02 5.40 -12.84
CA ASN A 132 -16.86 4.37 -12.26
C ASN A 132 -18.33 4.82 -12.19
N LYS A 133 -19.21 4.05 -12.83
CA LYS A 133 -20.67 4.24 -12.77
C LYS A 133 -21.38 3.06 -12.09
N GLY A 134 -20.59 2.21 -11.36
CA GLY A 134 -21.09 1.01 -10.70
C GLY A 134 -21.43 -0.13 -11.66
N PRO A 135 -21.68 -1.33 -11.17
CA PRO A 135 -21.89 -1.73 -9.78
C PRO A 135 -20.62 -2.03 -8.97
N SER A 136 -19.44 -2.12 -9.60
CA SER A 136 -18.19 -2.36 -8.87
C SER A 136 -17.92 -1.21 -7.90
N SER A 137 -17.40 -1.53 -6.70
CA SER A 137 -16.96 -0.50 -5.78
C SER A 137 -15.67 0.19 -6.27
N ASP A 138 -15.45 1.43 -5.87
CA ASP A 138 -14.20 2.12 -6.17
C ASP A 138 -12.98 1.38 -5.57
N ALA A 139 -13.14 0.75 -4.42
CA ALA A 139 -12.11 -0.07 -3.79
C ALA A 139 -11.72 -1.27 -4.68
N THR A 140 -12.73 -1.96 -5.25
CA THR A 140 -12.52 -3.05 -6.23
C THR A 140 -11.73 -2.57 -7.44
N LEU A 141 -12.17 -1.47 -8.05
CA LEU A 141 -11.49 -0.93 -9.23
C LEU A 141 -10.06 -0.51 -8.93
N ARG A 142 -9.82 0.12 -7.79
CA ARG A 142 -8.46 0.49 -7.34
C ARG A 142 -7.58 -0.74 -7.16
N ALA A 143 -8.09 -1.81 -6.54
CA ALA A 143 -7.34 -3.05 -6.35
C ALA A 143 -6.98 -3.70 -7.69
N VAL A 144 -7.93 -3.82 -8.62
CA VAL A 144 -7.69 -4.35 -9.98
C VAL A 144 -6.67 -3.50 -10.72
N TYR A 145 -6.83 -2.16 -10.72
CA TYR A 145 -5.89 -1.28 -11.41
C TYR A 145 -4.49 -1.27 -10.81
N ARG A 146 -4.36 -1.52 -9.52
CA ARG A 146 -3.04 -1.72 -8.90
C ARG A 146 -2.30 -2.90 -9.52
N GLU A 147 -3.00 -4.03 -9.69
CA GLU A 147 -2.40 -5.20 -10.35
C GLU A 147 -2.09 -4.94 -11.83
N VAL A 148 -2.92 -4.19 -12.54
CA VAL A 148 -2.67 -3.78 -13.93
C VAL A 148 -1.42 -2.90 -14.03
N ILE A 149 -1.24 -1.95 -13.12
CA ILE A 149 -0.06 -1.07 -13.05
C ILE A 149 1.18 -1.88 -12.67
N SER A 150 1.07 -2.71 -11.61
CA SER A 150 2.14 -3.60 -11.14
C SER A 150 2.66 -4.51 -12.26
N SER A 151 1.75 -5.17 -12.98
CA SER A 151 2.07 -6.01 -14.12
C SER A 151 2.75 -5.23 -15.25
N SER A 152 2.31 -4.01 -15.51
CA SER A 152 2.92 -3.14 -16.51
C SER A 152 4.37 -2.78 -16.13
N ILE A 153 4.60 -2.43 -14.87
CA ILE A 153 5.95 -2.11 -14.35
C ILE A 153 6.85 -3.35 -14.42
N SER A 154 6.34 -4.53 -14.00
CA SER A 154 7.14 -5.77 -13.98
C SER A 154 7.66 -6.20 -15.35
N LEU A 155 6.95 -5.84 -16.43
CA LEU A 155 7.38 -6.10 -17.81
C LEU A 155 8.48 -5.13 -18.29
N GLU A 156 8.58 -3.95 -17.67
CA GLU A 156 9.63 -2.98 -17.97
C GLU A 156 10.89 -3.24 -17.14
N LYS A 157 10.71 -3.45 -15.86
CA LYS A 157 11.75 -3.78 -14.87
C LYS A 157 11.14 -4.54 -13.70
N LYS A 158 11.75 -5.63 -13.32
CA LYS A 158 11.46 -6.30 -12.05
C LYS A 158 11.98 -5.45 -10.90
N LEU A 159 11.11 -4.58 -10.36
CA LEU A 159 11.44 -3.83 -9.17
C LEU A 159 11.50 -4.76 -7.97
N LEU A 160 12.49 -4.56 -7.11
CA LEU A 160 12.63 -5.25 -5.84
C LEU A 160 12.23 -4.34 -4.69
N ILE A 161 11.26 -4.80 -3.89
CA ILE A 161 10.71 -4.08 -2.75
C ILE A 161 11.21 -4.73 -1.45
N ALA A 162 12.05 -4.02 -0.69
CA ALA A 162 12.44 -4.44 0.65
C ALA A 162 11.37 -4.06 1.67
N TYR A 163 11.09 -4.92 2.64
CA TYR A 163 10.11 -4.63 3.69
C TYR A 163 10.50 -5.27 5.01
N LEU A 164 9.98 -4.75 6.14
CA LEU A 164 10.19 -5.37 7.44
C LEU A 164 9.48 -6.72 7.51
N GLY A 165 10.26 -7.80 7.53
CA GLY A 165 9.80 -9.18 7.57
C GLY A 165 9.34 -9.68 8.95
N PRO A 166 9.06 -10.97 9.04
CA PRO A 166 9.12 -11.99 7.99
C PRO A 166 8.04 -11.85 6.89
N GLU A 167 8.00 -12.82 5.97
CA GLU A 167 6.94 -12.87 4.95
C GLU A 167 5.54 -12.96 5.58
N ALA A 168 4.53 -12.48 4.85
CA ALA A 168 3.14 -12.47 5.27
C ALA A 168 2.82 -11.63 6.54
N THR A 169 3.71 -10.72 6.95
CA THR A 169 3.40 -9.71 7.98
C THR A 169 2.53 -8.59 7.43
N TYR A 170 1.99 -7.74 8.31
CA TYR A 170 1.25 -6.53 7.91
C TYR A 170 2.11 -5.57 7.07
N THR A 171 3.44 -5.52 7.29
CA THR A 171 4.34 -4.75 6.43
C THR A 171 4.42 -5.34 5.02
N HIS A 172 4.45 -6.68 4.88
CA HIS A 172 4.35 -7.33 3.58
C HIS A 172 3.01 -7.03 2.91
N GLN A 173 1.92 -7.11 3.66
CA GLN A 173 0.58 -6.77 3.15
C GLN A 173 0.51 -5.31 2.68
N ALA A 174 1.08 -4.36 3.41
CA ALA A 174 1.17 -2.96 3.02
C ALA A 174 2.02 -2.77 1.74
N ALA A 175 3.12 -3.53 1.61
CA ALA A 175 3.95 -3.50 0.40
C ALA A 175 3.16 -3.99 -0.82
N ILE A 176 2.45 -5.11 -0.71
CA ILE A 176 1.57 -5.64 -1.77
C ILE A 176 0.45 -4.64 -2.06
N LEU A 177 -0.16 -4.05 -1.03
CA LEU A 177 -1.24 -3.07 -1.20
C LEU A 177 -0.77 -1.82 -1.97
N ASN A 178 0.49 -1.41 -1.87
CA ASN A 178 1.04 -0.28 -2.61
C ASN A 178 1.52 -0.67 -4.01
N PHE A 179 2.17 -1.82 -4.16
CA PHE A 179 2.91 -2.16 -5.37
C PHE A 179 2.29 -3.28 -6.20
N GLY A 180 1.24 -4.00 -5.70
CA GLY A 180 0.65 -5.18 -6.31
C GLY A 180 1.51 -6.43 -6.16
N VAL A 181 1.03 -7.59 -6.66
CA VAL A 181 1.71 -8.88 -6.48
C VAL A 181 2.71 -9.22 -7.59
N SER A 182 2.75 -8.44 -8.68
CA SER A 182 3.57 -8.76 -9.86
C SER A 182 5.04 -8.33 -9.75
N LEU A 183 5.46 -7.73 -8.65
CA LEU A 183 6.83 -7.31 -8.36
C LEU A 183 7.56 -8.30 -7.44
N ASP A 184 8.87 -8.13 -7.30
CA ASP A 184 9.67 -8.94 -6.40
C ASP A 184 9.75 -8.33 -4.99
N TYR A 185 9.64 -9.17 -3.96
CA TYR A 185 9.61 -8.75 -2.55
C TYR A 185 10.71 -9.43 -1.75
N ARG A 186 11.36 -8.66 -0.84
CA ARG A 186 12.42 -9.17 0.04
C ARG A 186 12.17 -8.79 1.48
N ALA A 187 11.96 -9.81 2.32
CA ALA A 187 11.83 -9.64 3.77
C ALA A 187 13.18 -9.31 4.41
N MET A 188 13.23 -8.23 5.17
CA MET A 188 14.41 -7.80 5.93
C MET A 188 14.19 -8.05 7.42
N LYS A 189 15.26 -8.32 8.17
CA LYS A 189 15.15 -8.64 9.60
C LYS A 189 14.82 -7.42 10.46
N THR A 190 15.35 -6.26 10.09
CA THR A 190 15.20 -5.01 10.84
C THR A 190 14.87 -3.84 9.92
N ILE A 191 14.33 -2.76 10.50
CA ILE A 191 14.08 -1.50 9.77
C ILE A 191 15.39 -0.92 9.20
N PRO A 192 16.51 -0.84 9.93
CA PRO A 192 17.79 -0.42 9.36
C PRO A 192 18.21 -1.25 8.14
N ASP A 193 17.96 -2.56 8.12
CA ASP A 193 18.29 -3.40 6.97
C ASP A 193 17.47 -3.00 5.72
N VAL A 194 16.19 -2.61 5.89
CA VAL A 194 15.37 -2.11 4.79
C VAL A 194 16.01 -0.86 4.18
N PHE A 195 16.43 0.10 5.00
CA PHE A 195 17.11 1.30 4.53
C PHE A 195 18.43 0.98 3.82
N ALA A 196 19.25 0.13 4.42
CA ALA A 196 20.54 -0.27 3.86
C ALA A 196 20.41 -0.99 2.50
N GLU A 197 19.35 -1.80 2.30
CA GLU A 197 19.08 -2.43 1.01
C GLU A 197 18.76 -1.41 -0.08
N VAL A 198 17.94 -0.41 0.22
CA VAL A 198 17.56 0.65 -0.73
C VAL A 198 18.71 1.62 -0.99
N GLU A 199 19.42 2.06 0.05
CA GLU A 199 20.60 2.94 -0.08
C GLU A 199 21.69 2.28 -0.93
N GLY A 200 21.93 0.99 -0.69
CA GLY A 200 22.88 0.18 -1.44
C GLY A 200 22.45 -0.14 -2.87
N GLY A 201 21.23 0.20 -3.28
CA GLY A 201 20.69 -0.07 -4.61
C GLY A 201 20.42 -1.55 -4.89
N ARG A 202 20.36 -2.38 -3.85
CA ARG A 202 19.99 -3.80 -3.93
C ARG A 202 18.48 -4.02 -3.90
N ALA A 203 17.73 -3.01 -3.41
CA ALA A 203 16.30 -2.88 -3.59
C ALA A 203 15.99 -1.49 -4.17
N ASP A 204 14.89 -1.38 -4.90
CA ASP A 204 14.44 -0.13 -5.52
C ASP A 204 13.68 0.75 -4.51
N TYR A 205 12.84 0.13 -3.66
CA TYR A 205 12.03 0.79 -2.62
C TYR A 205 12.04 -0.01 -1.34
N GLY A 206 11.75 0.68 -0.23
CA GLY A 206 11.56 0.08 1.08
C GLY A 206 10.19 0.40 1.67
N VAL A 207 9.56 -0.56 2.35
CA VAL A 207 8.30 -0.35 3.07
C VAL A 207 8.52 -0.56 4.56
N ILE A 208 8.16 0.45 5.35
CA ILE A 208 8.37 0.47 6.80
C ILE A 208 7.12 0.98 7.54
N PRO A 209 6.79 0.46 8.73
CA PRO A 209 5.76 1.03 9.58
C PRO A 209 6.24 2.36 10.19
N ILE A 210 5.38 3.38 10.28
CA ILE A 210 5.72 4.67 10.90
C ILE A 210 4.89 4.99 12.14
N GLU A 211 3.64 4.57 12.13
CA GLU A 211 2.72 4.78 13.25
C GLU A 211 1.55 3.79 13.21
N ASN A 212 1.03 3.47 14.38
CA ASN A 212 -0.21 2.72 14.54
C ASN A 212 -1.19 3.56 15.38
N SER A 213 -2.48 3.53 15.03
CA SER A 213 -3.50 4.37 15.68
C SER A 213 -3.70 4.06 17.17
N THR A 214 -3.34 2.86 17.62
CA THR A 214 -3.47 2.43 19.02
C THR A 214 -2.15 2.45 19.78
N GLU A 215 -1.04 2.10 19.12
CA GLU A 215 0.29 1.95 19.75
C GLU A 215 1.19 3.20 19.60
N GLY A 216 0.81 4.12 18.71
CA GLY A 216 1.59 5.33 18.47
C GLY A 216 2.73 5.16 17.47
N ALA A 217 3.77 5.98 17.63
CA ALA A 217 4.85 6.10 16.68
C ALA A 217 5.86 4.95 16.72
N VAL A 218 6.35 4.52 15.55
CA VAL A 218 7.44 3.54 15.42
C VAL A 218 8.79 4.26 15.43
N PHE A 219 9.38 4.42 16.60
CA PHE A 219 10.58 5.23 16.83
C PHE A 219 11.79 4.80 15.99
N HIS A 220 11.98 3.50 15.74
CA HIS A 220 13.08 3.02 14.90
C HIS A 220 12.99 3.53 13.47
N SER A 221 11.78 3.61 12.90
CA SER A 221 11.56 4.19 11.57
C SER A 221 11.86 5.68 11.54
N MET A 222 11.48 6.40 12.61
CA MET A 222 11.77 7.83 12.73
C MET A 222 13.28 8.10 12.81
N ASP A 223 14.02 7.30 13.58
CA ASP A 223 15.49 7.42 13.68
C ASP A 223 16.15 7.25 12.30
N MET A 224 15.75 6.21 11.58
CA MET A 224 16.29 5.95 10.24
C MET A 224 15.96 7.07 9.25
N LEU A 225 14.79 7.67 9.32
CA LEU A 225 14.43 8.81 8.47
C LEU A 225 15.29 10.06 8.75
N VAL A 226 15.77 10.24 9.99
CA VAL A 226 16.71 11.33 10.32
C VAL A 226 18.07 11.11 9.67
N GLU A 227 18.57 9.88 9.69
CA GLU A 227 19.95 9.53 9.28
C GLU A 227 20.08 9.27 7.78
N SER A 228 19.10 8.58 7.18
CA SER A 228 19.10 8.12 5.79
C SER A 228 18.90 9.26 4.78
N PRO A 229 19.58 9.24 3.62
CA PRO A 229 19.32 10.16 2.52
C PRO A 229 18.07 9.83 1.70
N LEU A 230 17.40 8.70 1.98
CA LEU A 230 16.19 8.29 1.27
C LEU A 230 15.03 9.26 1.52
N GLN A 231 14.11 9.29 0.55
CA GLN A 231 12.93 10.15 0.58
C GLN A 231 11.68 9.30 0.76
N ILE A 232 10.69 9.84 1.46
CA ILE A 232 9.34 9.28 1.46
C ILE A 232 8.71 9.61 0.11
N CYS A 233 8.30 8.60 -0.65
CA CYS A 233 7.68 8.77 -1.97
C CYS A 233 6.21 8.33 -2.01
N SER A 234 5.75 7.55 -1.03
CA SER A 234 4.34 7.15 -0.88
C SER A 234 4.03 6.80 0.57
N GLN A 235 2.74 6.67 0.88
CA GLN A 235 2.24 6.17 2.16
C GLN A 235 1.09 5.19 1.95
N VAL A 236 0.93 4.27 2.90
CA VAL A 236 -0.14 3.28 2.92
C VAL A 236 -0.80 3.29 4.29
N TYR A 237 -2.11 3.40 4.34
CA TYR A 237 -2.91 3.15 5.52
C TYR A 237 -3.51 1.75 5.41
N LEU A 238 -3.18 0.88 6.34
CA LEU A 238 -3.66 -0.51 6.37
C LEU A 238 -4.51 -0.70 7.63
N PRO A 239 -5.82 -0.95 7.49
CA PRO A 239 -6.65 -1.45 8.58
C PRO A 239 -6.08 -2.79 9.08
N ILE A 240 -5.92 -2.92 10.39
CA ILE A 240 -5.38 -4.12 11.01
C ILE A 240 -6.54 -5.01 11.42
N GLU A 241 -6.76 -6.04 10.64
CA GLU A 241 -7.75 -7.06 10.91
C GLU A 241 -7.06 -8.35 11.36
N HIS A 242 -7.55 -8.91 12.47
CA HIS A 242 -7.04 -10.15 13.02
C HIS A 242 -8.03 -11.30 12.80
N CYS A 243 -7.48 -12.44 12.44
CA CYS A 243 -8.23 -13.69 12.28
C CYS A 243 -7.72 -14.76 13.24
N LEU A 244 -8.60 -15.63 13.69
CA LEU A 244 -8.21 -16.89 14.32
C LEU A 244 -7.93 -17.92 13.23
N ILE A 245 -6.71 -18.43 13.19
CA ILE A 245 -6.19 -19.29 12.12
C ILE A 245 -5.72 -20.60 12.74
N ALA A 246 -6.32 -21.73 12.36
CA ALA A 246 -5.99 -23.03 12.90
C ALA A 246 -6.39 -24.16 11.94
N ARG A 247 -5.72 -25.32 12.06
CA ARG A 247 -6.11 -26.55 11.33
C ARG A 247 -7.35 -27.25 11.94
N VAL A 248 -7.68 -26.91 13.18
CA VAL A 248 -8.81 -27.47 13.93
C VAL A 248 -9.88 -26.41 14.15
N GLY A 249 -11.13 -26.82 14.35
CA GLY A 249 -12.21 -25.93 14.78
C GLY A 249 -11.99 -25.40 16.19
N LEU A 250 -12.78 -24.40 16.63
CA LEU A 250 -12.63 -23.72 17.92
C LEU A 250 -12.54 -24.71 19.11
N SER A 251 -13.34 -25.74 19.11
CA SER A 251 -13.37 -26.76 20.20
C SER A 251 -12.10 -27.62 20.29
N GLY A 252 -11.29 -27.63 19.24
CA GLY A 252 -10.01 -28.36 19.21
C GLY A 252 -8.79 -27.48 19.54
N VAL A 253 -9.00 -26.20 19.79
CA VAL A 253 -7.90 -25.27 20.13
C VAL A 253 -7.50 -25.46 21.59
N THR A 254 -6.23 -25.78 21.80
CA THR A 254 -5.64 -26.01 23.14
C THR A 254 -4.61 -24.94 23.52
N GLU A 255 -4.10 -24.18 22.55
CA GLU A 255 -3.13 -23.10 22.74
C GLU A 255 -3.30 -22.03 21.65
N ILE A 256 -3.13 -20.76 21.98
CA ILE A 256 -3.19 -19.64 21.04
C ILE A 256 -1.82 -18.94 21.02
N ARG A 257 -1.28 -18.73 19.83
CA ARG A 257 -0.02 -18.04 19.62
C ARG A 257 -0.18 -16.77 18.80
N SER A 258 0.50 -15.74 19.18
CA SER A 258 0.71 -14.55 18.34
C SER A 258 1.76 -13.64 18.99
N LYS A 259 2.01 -12.49 18.37
CA LYS A 259 2.71 -11.40 19.01
C LYS A 259 1.84 -10.84 20.14
N ASP A 260 2.44 -10.47 21.27
CA ASP A 260 1.78 -9.94 22.47
C ASP A 260 0.76 -8.83 22.15
N GLN A 261 1.15 -7.92 21.28
CA GLN A 261 0.31 -6.83 20.78
C GLN A 261 -0.99 -7.34 20.12
N ALA A 262 -0.90 -8.33 19.23
CA ALA A 262 -2.08 -8.89 18.55
C ALA A 262 -2.99 -9.67 19.51
N LEU A 263 -2.39 -10.38 20.48
CA LEU A 263 -3.14 -11.05 21.56
C LEU A 263 -3.87 -10.02 22.43
N GLY A 264 -3.23 -8.91 22.76
CA GLY A 264 -3.83 -7.81 23.51
C GLY A 264 -5.01 -7.17 22.79
N GLN A 265 -4.93 -7.01 21.47
CA GLN A 265 -5.97 -6.42 20.62
C GLN A 265 -7.17 -7.35 20.37
N CYS A 266 -7.07 -8.63 20.71
CA CYS A 266 -8.15 -9.62 20.58
C CYS A 266 -8.56 -10.21 21.94
N ARG A 267 -8.17 -9.58 23.04
CA ARG A 267 -8.30 -10.15 24.38
C ARG A 267 -9.74 -10.46 24.78
N GLU A 268 -10.66 -9.52 24.55
CA GLU A 268 -12.08 -9.68 24.92
C GLU A 268 -12.72 -10.79 24.11
N TRP A 269 -12.46 -10.82 22.79
CA TRP A 269 -12.97 -11.88 21.94
C TRP A 269 -12.44 -13.26 22.34
N LEU A 270 -11.13 -13.39 22.62
CA LEU A 270 -10.50 -14.64 23.04
C LEU A 270 -11.06 -15.12 24.37
N GLN A 271 -11.28 -14.24 25.35
CA GLN A 271 -11.88 -14.60 26.64
C GLN A 271 -13.32 -15.07 26.50
N ALA A 272 -14.08 -14.49 25.58
CA ALA A 272 -15.49 -14.85 25.36
C ALA A 272 -15.65 -16.19 24.61
N ASN A 273 -14.79 -16.47 23.63
CA ASN A 273 -14.96 -17.59 22.70
C ASN A 273 -14.05 -18.79 23.00
N LEU A 274 -12.91 -18.58 23.65
CA LEU A 274 -11.91 -19.59 24.01
C LEU A 274 -11.47 -19.44 25.48
N PRO A 275 -12.43 -19.46 26.43
CA PRO A 275 -12.12 -19.24 27.85
C PRO A 275 -11.16 -20.32 28.39
N GLY A 276 -10.10 -19.88 29.05
CA GLY A 276 -9.12 -20.79 29.67
C GLY A 276 -8.09 -21.39 28.73
N VAL A 277 -8.13 -21.11 27.44
CA VAL A 277 -7.08 -21.51 26.50
C VAL A 277 -5.87 -20.59 26.70
N PRO A 278 -4.66 -21.17 26.98
CA PRO A 278 -3.46 -20.37 27.22
C PRO A 278 -3.02 -19.64 25.94
N THR A 279 -2.49 -18.42 26.13
CA THR A 279 -1.87 -17.63 25.07
C THR A 279 -0.35 -17.61 25.22
N MET A 280 0.38 -17.68 24.11
CA MET A 280 1.84 -17.64 24.07
C MET A 280 2.32 -16.56 23.10
N ASP A 281 3.24 -15.68 23.58
CA ASP A 281 3.91 -14.70 22.78
C ASP A 281 4.97 -15.32 21.86
N VAL A 282 5.01 -14.86 20.59
CA VAL A 282 6.00 -15.25 19.59
C VAL A 282 6.51 -14.03 18.83
N VAL A 283 7.60 -14.18 18.09
CA VAL A 283 8.33 -13.08 17.44
C VAL A 283 7.46 -12.28 16.45
N SER A 284 6.51 -12.94 15.79
CA SER A 284 5.58 -12.28 14.85
C SER A 284 4.27 -13.05 14.69
N THR A 285 3.22 -12.35 14.24
CA THR A 285 1.93 -12.95 13.89
C THR A 285 2.07 -14.00 12.77
N ALA A 286 2.94 -13.76 11.79
CA ALA A 286 3.21 -14.71 10.70
C ALA A 286 3.89 -15.99 11.20
N GLU A 287 4.82 -15.88 12.15
CA GLU A 287 5.45 -17.04 12.80
C GLU A 287 4.42 -17.87 13.57
N ALA A 288 3.47 -17.22 14.22
CA ALA A 288 2.37 -17.93 14.89
C ALA A 288 1.57 -18.81 13.91
N VAL A 289 1.27 -18.31 12.71
CA VAL A 289 0.54 -19.08 11.68
C VAL A 289 1.38 -20.25 11.18
N ARG A 290 2.69 -20.04 10.97
CA ARG A 290 3.61 -21.13 10.60
C ARG A 290 3.58 -22.25 11.65
N MET A 291 3.59 -21.90 12.94
CA MET A 291 3.47 -22.85 14.04
C MET A 291 2.10 -23.55 14.08
N ALA A 292 1.00 -22.82 13.89
CA ALA A 292 -0.34 -23.39 13.82
C ALA A 292 -0.49 -24.37 12.65
N GLY A 293 0.25 -24.19 11.56
CA GLY A 293 0.33 -25.14 10.45
C GLY A 293 1.09 -26.44 10.78
N GLN A 294 1.90 -26.47 11.83
CA GLN A 294 2.78 -27.60 12.17
C GLN A 294 2.36 -28.34 13.44
N LEU A 295 1.79 -27.63 14.41
CA LEU A 295 1.45 -28.14 15.73
C LEU A 295 -0.06 -28.43 15.85
N ASP A 296 -0.42 -29.53 16.48
CA ASP A 296 -1.80 -29.87 16.70
C ASP A 296 -2.39 -29.06 17.85
N GLY A 297 -3.66 -28.66 17.70
CA GLY A 297 -4.37 -27.86 18.71
C GLY A 297 -3.91 -26.42 18.84
N VAL A 298 -2.90 -25.97 18.08
CA VAL A 298 -2.41 -24.59 18.11
C VAL A 298 -3.21 -23.72 17.13
N ALA A 299 -3.72 -22.58 17.63
CA ALA A 299 -4.29 -21.53 16.82
C ALA A 299 -3.37 -20.30 16.81
N ALA A 300 -3.42 -19.53 15.73
CA ALA A 300 -2.70 -18.26 15.60
C ALA A 300 -3.70 -17.10 15.49
N VAL A 301 -3.30 -15.92 16.00
CA VAL A 301 -3.96 -14.65 15.73
C VAL A 301 -3.10 -13.89 14.74
N ALA A 302 -3.60 -13.69 13.50
CA ALA A 302 -2.83 -13.06 12.43
C ALA A 302 -3.74 -12.55 11.29
N SER A 303 -3.14 -11.99 10.23
CA SER A 303 -3.85 -11.54 9.04
C SER A 303 -4.28 -12.70 8.12
N VAL A 304 -5.29 -12.45 7.29
CA VAL A 304 -5.70 -13.38 6.21
C VAL A 304 -4.53 -13.69 5.27
N LEU A 305 -3.66 -12.72 4.97
CA LEU A 305 -2.48 -12.94 4.13
C LEU A 305 -1.56 -14.01 4.71
N SER A 306 -1.37 -14.03 6.03
CA SER A 306 -0.58 -15.06 6.70
C SER A 306 -1.23 -16.44 6.57
N ALA A 307 -2.57 -16.54 6.71
CA ALA A 307 -3.30 -17.76 6.53
C ALA A 307 -3.12 -18.34 5.11
N GLN A 308 -3.27 -17.51 4.11
CA GLN A 308 -3.09 -17.86 2.70
C GLN A 308 -1.67 -18.32 2.40
N HIS A 309 -0.67 -17.55 2.87
CA HIS A 309 0.75 -17.83 2.62
C HIS A 309 1.18 -19.20 3.18
N TYR A 310 0.74 -19.53 4.39
CA TYR A 310 1.09 -20.80 5.05
C TYR A 310 0.08 -21.94 4.80
N GLY A 311 -1.00 -21.69 4.07
CA GLY A 311 -2.04 -22.69 3.75
C GLY A 311 -2.80 -23.19 4.98
N VAL A 312 -2.96 -22.35 6.02
CA VAL A 312 -3.68 -22.70 7.24
C VAL A 312 -5.08 -22.05 7.20
N PRO A 313 -6.16 -22.82 7.46
CA PRO A 313 -7.52 -22.29 7.36
C PRO A 313 -7.81 -21.18 8.37
N VAL A 314 -8.51 -20.12 7.90
CA VAL A 314 -9.12 -19.12 8.79
C VAL A 314 -10.36 -19.73 9.41
N GLN A 315 -10.44 -19.75 10.75
CA GLN A 315 -11.61 -20.23 11.50
C GLN A 315 -12.62 -19.10 11.73
N VAL A 316 -12.13 -17.93 12.11
CA VAL A 316 -12.95 -16.73 12.35
C VAL A 316 -12.17 -15.50 11.91
N SER A 317 -12.82 -14.59 11.18
CA SER A 317 -12.27 -13.29 10.78
C SER A 317 -12.81 -12.19 11.69
N GLY A 318 -12.06 -11.05 11.80
CA GLY A 318 -12.52 -9.87 12.50
C GLY A 318 -12.63 -10.07 14.01
N ILE A 319 -11.64 -10.74 14.62
CA ILE A 319 -11.64 -11.07 16.05
C ILE A 319 -11.03 -9.96 16.94
N GLN A 320 -10.61 -8.85 16.37
CA GLN A 320 -10.07 -7.71 17.13
C GLN A 320 -11.17 -7.01 17.92
N ASP A 321 -10.83 -6.56 19.13
CA ASP A 321 -11.75 -5.87 20.04
C ASP A 321 -12.16 -4.47 19.52
N ARG A 322 -11.32 -3.86 18.64
CA ARG A 322 -11.56 -2.54 18.05
C ARG A 322 -11.35 -2.58 16.55
N ASN A 323 -12.27 -1.97 15.80
CA ASN A 323 -12.23 -1.93 14.32
C ASN A 323 -11.56 -0.67 13.75
N ASP A 324 -11.11 0.25 14.60
CA ASP A 324 -10.46 1.52 14.23
C ASP A 324 -8.92 1.45 14.28
N ASN A 325 -8.36 0.24 14.37
CA ASN A 325 -6.92 0.02 14.38
C ASN A 325 -6.36 0.10 12.95
N VAL A 326 -5.59 1.15 12.68
CA VAL A 326 -4.95 1.40 11.39
C VAL A 326 -3.46 1.61 11.59
N THR A 327 -2.65 0.93 10.80
CA THR A 327 -1.21 1.19 10.74
C THR A 327 -0.87 1.96 9.47
N ARG A 328 -0.13 3.06 9.64
CA ARG A 328 0.45 3.81 8.54
C ARG A 328 1.84 3.30 8.23
N PHE A 329 2.08 3.00 6.95
CA PHE A 329 3.38 2.61 6.42
C PHE A 329 3.88 3.69 5.47
N LEU A 330 5.19 3.82 5.37
CA LEU A 330 5.86 4.70 4.42
C LEU A 330 6.60 3.86 3.39
N VAL A 331 6.57 4.35 2.15
CA VAL A 331 7.43 3.87 1.07
C VAL A 331 8.61 4.82 0.96
N VAL A 332 9.81 4.30 1.12
CA VAL A 332 11.06 5.05 1.01
C VAL A 332 11.85 4.64 -0.23
N GLY A 333 12.47 5.61 -0.88
CA GLY A 333 13.25 5.39 -2.10
C GLY A 333 14.18 6.56 -2.40
N LYS A 334 14.89 6.47 -3.51
CA LYS A 334 15.78 7.54 -4.02
C LYS A 334 15.03 8.56 -4.87
N THR A 335 13.83 8.21 -5.30
CA THR A 335 12.95 8.99 -6.18
C THR A 335 12.19 10.05 -5.40
N ARG A 336 11.99 11.20 -6.02
CA ARG A 336 11.10 12.25 -5.52
C ARG A 336 9.78 12.20 -6.29
N ALA A 337 8.66 12.19 -5.55
CA ALA A 337 7.36 12.34 -6.18
C ALA A 337 7.18 13.77 -6.69
N ARG A 338 6.50 13.91 -7.82
CA ARG A 338 6.17 15.22 -8.42
C ARG A 338 4.89 15.77 -7.80
N PRO A 339 4.67 17.08 -7.81
CA PRO A 339 3.46 17.66 -7.24
C PRO A 339 2.20 17.20 -8.01
N LEU A 340 1.17 16.81 -7.27
CA LEU A 340 -0.20 16.64 -7.77
C LEU A 340 -0.91 17.99 -7.86
N GLY A 341 -0.54 18.91 -6.97
CA GLY A 341 -1.16 20.22 -6.82
C GLY A 341 -2.54 20.18 -6.18
N GLY A 342 -3.10 21.34 -5.89
CA GLY A 342 -4.45 21.48 -5.36
C GLY A 342 -4.64 20.89 -3.96
N GLY A 343 -3.60 20.88 -3.12
CA GLY A 343 -3.66 20.35 -1.75
C GLY A 343 -3.76 18.83 -1.68
N ARG A 344 -3.43 18.12 -2.76
CA ARG A 344 -3.47 16.65 -2.82
C ARG A 344 -2.15 15.99 -2.47
N ASP A 345 -1.17 16.76 -2.03
CA ASP A 345 0.12 16.29 -1.58
C ASP A 345 0.24 16.42 -0.07
N LYS A 346 1.08 15.60 0.52
CA LYS A 346 1.55 15.69 1.90
C LYS A 346 3.06 15.82 1.91
N THR A 347 3.58 16.67 2.76
CA THR A 347 5.01 16.78 3.01
C THR A 347 5.32 16.39 4.44
N SER A 348 6.38 15.61 4.62
CA SER A 348 6.95 15.27 5.91
C SER A 348 8.33 15.91 6.05
N LEU A 349 8.61 16.47 7.21
CA LEU A 349 9.92 16.97 7.58
C LEU A 349 10.26 16.65 9.03
N VAL A 350 11.54 16.73 9.36
CA VAL A 350 12.03 16.67 10.72
C VAL A 350 12.88 17.91 10.97
N LEU A 351 12.73 18.49 12.15
CA LEU A 351 13.43 19.69 12.56
C LEU A 351 13.82 19.66 14.03
N SER A 352 14.79 20.48 14.42
CA SER A 352 15.09 20.79 15.82
C SER A 352 14.96 22.29 16.09
N LEU A 353 14.56 22.61 17.30
CA LEU A 353 14.37 23.99 17.76
C LEU A 353 15.39 24.31 18.85
N LYS A 354 15.74 25.58 18.96
CA LYS A 354 16.42 26.07 20.15
C LYS A 354 15.48 25.99 21.36
N ASP A 355 15.99 25.51 22.48
CA ASP A 355 15.22 25.46 23.73
C ASP A 355 15.09 26.89 24.33
N GLU A 356 14.04 27.58 23.89
CA GLU A 356 13.74 28.93 24.33
C GLU A 356 12.23 29.21 24.35
N PRO A 357 11.76 30.13 25.21
CA PRO A 357 10.34 30.46 25.28
C PRO A 357 9.76 30.85 23.90
N GLY A 358 8.62 30.27 23.53
CA GLY A 358 7.93 30.56 22.28
C GLY A 358 8.49 29.85 21.06
N ALA A 359 9.48 28.94 21.17
CA ALA A 359 10.07 28.26 20.02
C ALA A 359 9.04 27.44 19.22
N LEU A 360 8.16 26.70 19.89
CA LEU A 360 7.08 25.93 19.23
C LEU A 360 6.09 26.84 18.50
N GLU A 361 5.73 27.99 19.08
CA GLU A 361 4.84 28.96 18.43
C GLU A 361 5.46 29.50 17.17
N ARG A 362 6.75 29.88 17.20
CA ARG A 362 7.47 30.37 16.01
C ARG A 362 7.60 29.28 14.92
N MET A 363 7.73 28.02 15.30
CA MET A 363 7.72 26.89 14.36
C MET A 363 6.37 26.73 13.66
N LEU A 364 5.25 26.91 14.37
CA LEU A 364 3.90 26.70 13.84
C LEU A 364 3.36 27.89 13.04
N ARG A 365 3.81 29.10 13.36
CA ARG A 365 3.32 30.35 12.77
C ARG A 365 3.46 30.41 11.24
N PRO A 366 4.57 29.99 10.59
CA PRO A 366 4.72 30.03 9.14
C PRO A 366 3.65 29.24 8.39
N PHE A 367 3.19 28.11 8.96
CA PHE A 367 2.13 27.27 8.39
C PHE A 367 0.76 27.91 8.62
N GLY A 368 0.43 28.26 9.87
CA GLY A 368 -0.87 28.83 10.23
C GLY A 368 -1.19 30.13 9.52
N SER A 369 -0.20 31.05 9.40
CA SER A 369 -0.36 32.33 8.72
C SER A 369 -0.63 32.20 7.22
N ARG A 370 -0.27 31.07 6.60
CA ARG A 370 -0.46 30.76 5.17
C ARG A 370 -1.58 29.77 4.90
N GLY A 371 -2.34 29.35 5.94
CA GLY A 371 -3.43 28.39 5.81
C GLY A 371 -2.96 26.97 5.47
N ILE A 372 -1.70 26.62 5.75
CA ILE A 372 -1.17 25.28 5.54
C ILE A 372 -1.59 24.40 6.72
N ASN A 373 -2.35 23.34 6.43
CA ASN A 373 -2.84 22.41 7.46
C ASN A 373 -1.76 21.44 7.90
N LEU A 374 -1.42 21.45 9.19
CA LEU A 374 -0.55 20.46 9.82
C LEU A 374 -1.39 19.23 10.19
N SER A 375 -1.00 18.06 9.68
CA SER A 375 -1.72 16.80 9.90
C SER A 375 -1.09 15.91 10.97
N LYS A 376 0.17 16.17 11.35
CA LYS A 376 0.89 15.46 12.41
C LYS A 376 2.00 16.32 12.99
N ILE A 377 2.17 16.22 14.30
CA ILE A 377 3.36 16.67 15.03
C ILE A 377 3.72 15.59 16.04
N GLU A 378 4.97 15.12 16.00
CA GLU A 378 5.51 14.13 16.92
C GLU A 378 6.86 14.62 17.43
N SER A 379 7.06 14.67 18.74
CA SER A 379 8.33 15.08 19.33
C SER A 379 9.11 13.87 19.85
N ARG A 380 10.43 13.90 19.67
CA ARG A 380 11.32 12.84 20.12
C ARG A 380 12.66 13.38 20.59
N PRO A 381 13.25 12.84 21.69
CA PRO A 381 14.62 13.15 22.07
C PRO A 381 15.61 12.81 20.95
N SER A 382 16.54 13.73 20.63
CA SER A 382 17.51 13.58 19.54
C SER A 382 18.53 12.47 19.75
N ARG A 383 18.73 12.03 21.00
CA ARG A 383 19.77 11.10 21.46
C ARG A 383 21.22 11.59 21.20
N LYS A 384 21.42 12.72 20.55
CA LYS A 384 22.74 13.31 20.30
C LYS A 384 23.16 14.23 21.43
N LYS A 385 22.22 14.93 22.03
CA LYS A 385 22.43 15.85 23.15
C LYS A 385 21.29 15.70 24.15
N ALA A 386 21.58 15.77 25.44
CA ALA A 386 20.55 15.73 26.49
C ALA A 386 19.61 16.91 26.32
N TRP A 387 18.31 16.65 26.41
CA TRP A 387 17.21 17.64 26.32
C TRP A 387 17.06 18.29 24.95
N ASP A 388 17.69 17.76 23.91
CA ASP A 388 17.48 18.18 22.52
C ASP A 388 16.39 17.32 21.88
N TYR A 389 15.40 17.97 21.24
CA TYR A 389 14.23 17.32 20.66
C TYR A 389 14.20 17.51 19.15
N LEU A 390 13.83 16.42 18.47
CA LEU A 390 13.45 16.43 17.06
C LEU A 390 11.93 16.45 16.96
N PHE A 391 11.42 17.29 16.08
CA PHE A 391 10.00 17.39 15.76
C PHE A 391 9.76 16.86 14.35
N PHE A 392 8.96 15.82 14.24
CA PHE A 392 8.46 15.30 12.96
C PHE A 392 7.14 15.97 12.67
N VAL A 393 7.04 16.58 11.51
CA VAL A 393 5.87 17.37 11.12
C VAL A 393 5.40 16.92 9.75
N ASP A 394 4.11 16.60 9.65
CA ASP A 394 3.45 16.37 8.38
C ASP A 394 2.46 17.50 8.12
N PHE A 395 2.44 18.00 6.89
CA PHE A 395 1.48 19.03 6.46
C PHE A 395 0.98 18.77 5.04
N ILE A 396 -0.15 19.40 4.71
CA ILE A 396 -0.77 19.32 3.39
C ILE A 396 -0.14 20.34 2.46
N GLY A 397 0.30 19.87 1.29
CA GLY A 397 0.98 20.64 0.25
C GLY A 397 2.29 19.99 -0.17
N HIS A 398 2.78 20.35 -1.34
CA HIS A 398 4.05 19.89 -1.89
C HIS A 398 5.14 20.91 -1.60
N TYR A 399 6.38 20.48 -1.34
CA TYR A 399 7.49 21.40 -1.05
C TYR A 399 7.82 22.36 -2.22
N GLU A 400 7.42 22.02 -3.45
CA GLU A 400 7.56 22.88 -4.62
C GLU A 400 6.44 23.91 -4.76
N ASP A 401 5.37 23.83 -3.99
CA ASP A 401 4.29 24.82 -4.00
C ASP A 401 4.83 26.15 -3.48
N PRO A 402 4.59 27.28 -4.17
CA PRO A 402 5.15 28.58 -3.77
C PRO A 402 4.85 28.95 -2.31
N VAL A 403 3.60 28.76 -1.87
CA VAL A 403 3.16 29.08 -0.51
C VAL A 403 3.88 28.20 0.54
N VAL A 404 4.12 26.91 0.20
CA VAL A 404 4.85 25.97 1.07
C VAL A 404 6.32 26.37 1.13
N ARG A 405 6.91 26.73 0.01
CA ARG A 405 8.32 27.17 -0.06
C ARG A 405 8.57 28.38 0.81
N ASP A 406 7.71 29.41 0.71
CA ASP A 406 7.79 30.60 1.55
C ASP A 406 7.65 30.29 3.05
N ALA A 407 6.80 29.31 3.40
CA ALA A 407 6.65 28.85 4.79
C ALA A 407 7.92 28.13 5.29
N LEU A 408 8.53 27.29 4.46
CA LEU A 408 9.74 26.54 4.81
C LEU A 408 10.98 27.46 4.91
N ASP A 409 11.07 28.50 4.08
CA ASP A 409 12.13 29.50 4.15
C ASP A 409 12.05 30.30 5.47
N GLU A 410 10.85 30.74 5.88
CA GLU A 410 10.63 31.39 7.16
C GLU A 410 10.93 30.42 8.34
N LEU A 411 10.44 29.19 8.26
CA LEU A 411 10.67 28.15 9.28
C LEU A 411 12.16 27.91 9.52
N SER A 412 12.94 27.83 8.43
CA SER A 412 14.38 27.55 8.49
C SER A 412 15.14 28.61 9.32
N GLY A 413 14.64 29.85 9.36
CA GLY A 413 15.21 30.92 10.18
C GLY A 413 15.02 30.72 11.70
N HIS A 414 14.09 29.86 12.10
CA HIS A 414 13.75 29.58 13.50
C HIS A 414 14.26 28.23 14.02
N CYS A 415 14.82 27.38 13.13
CA CYS A 415 15.27 26.04 13.46
C CYS A 415 16.81 25.96 13.50
N GLU A 416 17.35 25.07 14.35
CA GLU A 416 18.77 24.73 14.31
C GLU A 416 19.05 23.72 13.18
N PHE A 417 18.06 22.88 12.89
CA PHE A 417 18.15 21.83 11.88
C PHE A 417 16.78 21.65 11.24
N VAL A 418 16.74 21.55 9.91
CA VAL A 418 15.55 21.15 9.13
C VAL A 418 15.99 20.15 8.08
N LYS A 419 15.31 19.03 8.03
CA LYS A 419 15.46 18.01 6.97
C LYS A 419 14.12 17.73 6.35
N TRP A 420 14.03 17.91 5.06
CA TRP A 420 12.90 17.45 4.26
C TRP A 420 12.99 15.94 4.06
N LEU A 421 11.94 15.22 4.46
CA LEU A 421 11.85 13.75 4.38
C LEU A 421 11.16 13.28 3.10
N GLY A 422 10.32 14.11 2.48
CA GLY A 422 9.64 13.83 1.23
C GLY A 422 8.32 14.57 1.10
N SER A 423 7.90 14.80 -0.16
CA SER A 423 6.54 15.19 -0.52
C SER A 423 5.97 14.08 -1.40
N TYR A 424 4.74 13.66 -1.16
CA TYR A 424 4.14 12.49 -1.78
C TYR A 424 2.61 12.63 -1.85
N PRO A 425 1.93 11.89 -2.72
CA PRO A 425 0.48 11.92 -2.80
C PRO A 425 -0.16 11.70 -1.43
N ASN A 426 -1.05 12.61 -1.04
CA ASN A 426 -1.87 12.45 0.14
C ASN A 426 -3.01 11.48 -0.20
N VAL A 427 -2.72 10.19 -0.14
CA VAL A 427 -3.71 9.12 -0.31
C VAL A 427 -4.69 9.26 0.83
N ASN A 428 -5.89 9.58 0.47
CA ASN A 428 -7.02 10.11 1.19
C ASN A 428 -7.17 9.75 2.68
N SER A 429 -7.45 10.80 3.43
CA SER A 429 -8.20 10.73 4.69
C SER A 429 -9.53 9.96 4.59
N ASP A 430 -10.11 9.82 3.40
CA ASP A 430 -11.36 9.10 3.14
C ASP A 430 -11.16 7.57 3.09
N GLU A 431 -9.94 7.08 2.89
CA GLU A 431 -9.59 5.66 3.05
C GLU A 431 -9.30 5.29 4.52
N ARG A 432 -9.38 6.23 5.46
CA ARG A 432 -9.16 5.99 6.90
C ARG A 432 -10.26 5.18 7.57
N GLY A 433 -11.22 4.66 6.88
CA GLY A 433 -12.31 3.92 7.50
C GLY A 433 -13.56 3.77 6.66
N GLY A 434 -13.42 3.39 5.41
CA GLY A 434 -14.54 2.82 4.67
C GLY A 434 -14.67 1.35 5.04
N ALA A 435 -15.32 1.05 6.17
CA ALA A 435 -15.92 -0.25 6.45
C ALA A 435 -17.25 -0.33 5.73
#